data_cd829a3a2e9f52cbc010a353acc21efb
#
_entry.id   cd829a3a2e9f52cbc010a353acc21efb
#
_cell.length_a   1.000
_cell.length_b   1.000
_cell.length_c   1.000
_cell.angle_alpha   90.00
_cell.angle_beta   90.00
_cell.angle_gamma   90.00
#
_symmetry.space_group_name_H-M   'P 1'
#
loop_
_entity.id
_entity.type
_entity.pdbx_description
1 polymer ?
#
loop_
_entity_poly.entity_id
_entity_poly.type
_entity_poly.pdbx_seq_one_letter_code
_entity_poly.pdbx_strand_id
1 'polypeptide(L)'
;IRDFFILDVEASSVWVAYSDACGTIAPAYRRLVGLNLVRGFRRTVGEMFADVRGCAHLTELLASLPTAAIQAWATFVRDNADGDDKPFQLDRCHALETTTPTVMRYYPRRYRGSDQQ
;
A
#
# COMPACT_ATOMS: atom_id res chain seq x y z
N ILE A 1 0.08 -10.56 9.91
CA ILE A 1 -0.40 -9.79 8.74
C ILE A 1 0.01 -10.52 7.45
N ARG A 2 -0.33 -11.80 7.32
CA ARG A 2 0.04 -12.54 6.10
C ARG A 2 -0.88 -12.22 4.91
N ASP A 3 -2.08 -11.72 5.18
CA ASP A 3 -3.11 -11.66 4.14
C ASP A 3 -3.59 -10.25 3.80
N PHE A 4 -3.06 -9.21 4.45
CA PHE A 4 -3.38 -7.79 4.22
C PHE A 4 -4.87 -7.44 4.36
N PHE A 5 -5.63 -8.20 5.12
CA PHE A 5 -7.01 -7.84 5.43
C PHE A 5 -7.09 -6.77 6.50
N ILE A 6 -7.99 -5.81 6.30
CA ILE A 6 -8.27 -4.74 7.26
C ILE A 6 -9.08 -5.31 8.41
N LEU A 7 -8.56 -5.21 9.62
CA LEU A 7 -9.20 -5.72 10.84
C LEU A 7 -10.01 -4.65 11.55
N ASP A 8 -9.56 -3.40 11.50
CA ASP A 8 -10.23 -2.25 12.09
C ASP A 8 -9.90 -0.98 11.34
N VAL A 9 -10.78 0.01 11.44
CA VAL A 9 -10.64 1.32 10.80
C VAL A 9 -11.12 2.40 11.75
N GLU A 10 -10.27 3.38 11.97
CA GLU A 10 -10.61 4.63 12.62
C GLU A 10 -10.26 5.79 11.67
N ALA A 11 -11.21 6.68 11.46
CA ALA A 11 -11.00 7.91 10.70
C ALA A 11 -11.31 9.12 11.60
N SER A 12 -10.38 10.05 11.64
CA SER A 12 -10.53 11.30 12.38
C SER A 12 -9.98 12.47 11.56
N SER A 13 -10.53 13.65 11.77
CA SER A 13 -10.09 14.86 11.12
C SER A 13 -9.99 15.99 12.16
N VAL A 14 -8.81 16.56 12.32
CA VAL A 14 -8.57 17.68 13.26
C VAL A 14 -8.88 19.02 12.60
N TRP A 15 -8.50 19.17 11.34
CA TRP A 15 -8.74 20.35 10.53
C TRP A 15 -9.60 19.98 9.32
N VAL A 16 -10.73 20.64 9.16
CA VAL A 16 -11.69 20.36 8.10
C VAL A 16 -12.16 21.67 7.45
N ALA A 17 -12.49 21.59 6.17
CA ALA A 17 -12.99 22.74 5.43
C ALA A 17 -14.39 23.19 5.89
N TYR A 18 -15.23 22.23 6.25
CA TYR A 18 -16.61 22.46 6.67
C TYR A 18 -16.90 21.72 7.96
N SER A 19 -16.82 22.42 9.09
CA SER A 19 -16.86 21.84 10.44
C SER A 19 -18.14 21.07 10.78
N ASP A 20 -19.26 21.43 10.17
CA ASP A 20 -20.57 20.83 10.38
C ASP A 20 -20.90 19.66 9.43
N ALA A 21 -20.06 19.43 8.44
CA ALA A 21 -20.28 18.39 7.43
C ALA A 21 -19.12 17.37 7.31
N CYS A 22 -17.88 17.84 7.25
CA CYS A 22 -16.73 16.96 6.94
C CYS A 22 -16.52 15.81 7.93
N GLY A 23 -16.79 16.02 9.21
CA GLY A 23 -16.61 14.99 10.25
C GLY A 23 -17.69 13.89 10.23
N THR A 24 -18.82 14.12 9.62
CA THR A 24 -19.97 13.20 9.67
C THR A 24 -19.81 11.97 8.79
N ILE A 25 -18.91 12.02 7.81
CA ILE A 25 -18.67 10.90 6.88
C ILE A 25 -17.71 9.84 7.44
N ALA A 26 -16.91 10.17 8.46
CA ALA A 26 -15.88 9.28 8.99
C ALA A 26 -16.39 7.88 9.38
N PRO A 27 -17.56 7.71 10.03
CA PRO A 27 -18.09 6.39 10.36
C PRO A 27 -18.38 5.50 9.16
N ALA A 28 -18.66 6.06 7.98
CA ALA A 28 -18.90 5.30 6.77
C ALA A 28 -17.67 4.48 6.33
N TYR A 29 -16.47 4.93 6.70
CA TYR A 29 -15.21 4.26 6.35
C TYR A 29 -14.94 2.97 7.15
N ARG A 30 -15.74 2.66 8.18
CA ARG A 30 -15.73 1.34 8.83
C ARG A 30 -16.10 0.19 7.89
N ARG A 31 -16.75 0.48 6.78
CA ARG A 31 -17.05 -0.49 5.71
C ARG A 31 -15.81 -1.04 5.03
N LEU A 32 -14.63 -0.44 5.25
CA LEU A 32 -13.35 -0.96 4.78
C LEU A 32 -12.90 -2.23 5.53
N VAL A 33 -13.42 -2.49 6.72
CA VAL A 33 -13.10 -3.71 7.48
C VAL A 33 -13.43 -4.93 6.66
N GLY A 34 -12.51 -5.87 6.59
CA GLY A 34 -12.61 -7.10 5.80
C GLY A 34 -12.13 -6.98 4.35
N LEU A 35 -11.83 -5.77 3.86
CA LEU A 35 -11.23 -5.61 2.54
C LEU A 35 -9.74 -5.99 2.58
N ASN A 36 -9.24 -6.45 1.44
CA ASN A 36 -7.82 -6.73 1.27
C ASN A 36 -7.09 -5.49 0.71
N LEU A 37 -6.06 -5.02 1.40
CA LEU A 37 -5.30 -3.83 1.02
C LEU A 37 -4.54 -3.96 -0.31
N VAL A 38 -4.23 -5.18 -0.74
CA VAL A 38 -3.40 -5.41 -1.92
C VAL A 38 -4.22 -5.83 -3.13
N ARG A 39 -5.30 -6.57 -2.92
CA ARG A 39 -6.11 -7.14 -3.99
C ARG A 39 -7.34 -6.29 -4.28
N GLY A 40 -7.31 -5.53 -5.36
CA GLY A 40 -8.46 -4.76 -5.84
C GLY A 40 -8.88 -3.60 -4.96
N PHE A 41 -8.10 -3.22 -3.95
CA PHE A 41 -8.47 -2.23 -2.95
C PHE A 41 -8.87 -0.87 -3.55
N ARG A 42 -8.02 -0.31 -4.41
CA ARG A 42 -8.29 1.00 -5.03
C ARG A 42 -9.60 1.03 -5.81
N ARG A 43 -9.86 -0.03 -6.56
CA ARG A 43 -11.10 -0.16 -7.32
C ARG A 43 -12.31 -0.23 -6.39
N THR A 44 -12.26 -1.10 -5.38
CA THR A 44 -13.36 -1.26 -4.42
C THR A 44 -13.63 0.01 -3.65
N VAL A 45 -12.61 0.70 -3.15
CA VAL A 45 -12.75 1.99 -2.47
C VAL A 45 -13.34 3.05 -3.38
N GLY A 46 -12.88 3.14 -4.63
CA GLY A 46 -13.43 4.06 -5.63
C GLY A 46 -14.92 3.84 -5.88
N GLU A 47 -15.37 2.59 -5.92
CA GLU A 47 -16.78 2.23 -6.09
C GLU A 47 -17.62 2.52 -4.84
N MET A 48 -17.07 2.20 -3.64
CA MET A 48 -17.81 2.37 -2.37
C MET A 48 -18.01 3.83 -1.96
N PHE A 49 -17.03 4.67 -2.21
CA PHE A 49 -16.96 6.05 -1.71
C PHE A 49 -16.96 7.09 -2.81
N ALA A 50 -17.49 6.74 -3.98
CA ALA A 50 -17.64 7.67 -5.09
C ALA A 50 -18.63 8.80 -4.76
N ASP A 51 -18.35 9.98 -5.30
CA ASP A 51 -19.22 11.15 -5.24
C ASP A 51 -19.65 11.50 -3.81
N VAL A 52 -20.94 11.63 -3.57
CA VAL A 52 -21.52 12.01 -2.26
C VAL A 52 -21.45 10.89 -1.20
N ARG A 53 -21.02 9.71 -1.57
CA ARG A 53 -20.93 8.56 -0.64
C ARG A 53 -19.65 8.56 0.17
N GLY A 54 -18.72 9.47 -0.10
CA GLY A 54 -17.45 9.54 0.58
C GLY A 54 -16.89 10.97 0.63
N CYS A 55 -15.76 11.10 1.31
CA CYS A 55 -14.94 12.30 1.30
C CYS A 55 -13.79 12.11 0.29
N ALA A 56 -13.67 13.03 -0.67
CA ALA A 56 -12.60 12.96 -1.67
C ALA A 56 -11.22 12.91 -1.05
N HIS A 57 -10.95 13.67 0.01
CA HIS A 57 -9.66 13.67 0.69
C HIS A 57 -9.34 12.32 1.36
N LEU A 58 -10.30 11.73 2.08
CA LEU A 58 -10.11 10.41 2.69
C LEU A 58 -9.96 9.32 1.64
N THR A 59 -10.72 9.38 0.56
CA THR A 59 -10.65 8.41 -0.54
C THR A 59 -9.29 8.48 -1.25
N GLU A 60 -8.76 9.66 -1.51
CA GLU A 60 -7.41 9.83 -2.08
C GLU A 60 -6.32 9.33 -1.13
N LEU A 61 -6.45 9.62 0.17
CA LEU A 61 -5.53 9.09 1.17
C LEU A 61 -5.52 7.54 1.17
N LEU A 62 -6.69 6.93 1.10
CA LEU A 62 -6.84 5.48 1.02
C LEU A 62 -6.19 4.88 -0.21
N ALA A 63 -6.19 5.57 -1.34
CA ALA A 63 -5.55 5.11 -2.56
C ALA A 63 -4.04 4.85 -2.41
N SER A 64 -3.39 5.48 -1.44
CA SER A 64 -1.97 5.27 -1.12
C SER A 64 -1.69 4.07 -0.22
N LEU A 65 -2.68 3.58 0.52
CA LEU A 65 -2.51 2.52 1.53
C LEU A 65 -1.94 1.20 0.99
N PRO A 66 -2.31 0.70 -0.20
CA PRO A 66 -1.71 -0.52 -0.75
C PRO A 66 -0.20 -0.42 -0.86
N THR A 67 0.31 0.68 -1.38
CA THR A 67 1.76 0.90 -1.50
C THR A 67 2.42 1.02 -0.12
N ALA A 68 1.82 1.78 0.78
CA ALA A 68 2.32 1.93 2.14
C ALA A 68 2.36 0.59 2.90
N ALA A 69 1.33 -0.24 2.76
CA ALA A 69 1.26 -1.56 3.37
C ALA A 69 2.36 -2.50 2.84
N ILE A 70 2.60 -2.51 1.54
CA ILE A 70 3.66 -3.30 0.92
C ILE A 70 5.04 -2.83 1.38
N GLN A 71 5.26 -1.52 1.43
CA GLN A 71 6.54 -0.96 1.89
C GLN A 71 6.79 -1.25 3.37
N ALA A 72 5.78 -1.11 4.22
CA ALA A 72 5.88 -1.46 5.62
C ALA A 72 6.16 -2.96 5.80
N TRP A 73 5.51 -3.82 5.03
CA TRP A 73 5.74 -5.26 5.05
C TRP A 73 7.15 -5.62 4.62
N ALA A 74 7.73 -4.92 3.64
CA ALA A 74 9.09 -5.18 3.16
C ALA A 74 10.14 -5.09 4.27
N THR A 75 9.92 -4.29 5.31
CA THR A 75 10.82 -4.19 6.44
C THR A 75 10.87 -5.45 7.30
N PHE A 76 9.80 -6.25 7.29
CA PHE A 76 9.70 -7.51 8.02
C PHE A 76 10.17 -8.74 7.21
N VAL A 77 10.39 -8.57 5.90
CA VAL A 77 10.74 -9.68 4.97
C VAL A 77 12.22 -9.64 4.59
N ARG A 78 13.06 -9.03 5.41
CA ARG A 78 14.52 -8.94 5.15
C ARG A 78 15.18 -10.32 5.01
N ASP A 79 14.67 -11.31 5.72
CA ASP A 79 15.18 -12.67 5.70
C ASP A 79 15.01 -13.39 4.34
N ASN A 80 14.17 -12.85 3.45
CA ASN A 80 14.01 -13.40 2.10
C ASN A 80 15.10 -12.95 1.11
N ALA A 81 16.01 -12.09 1.51
CA ALA A 81 17.11 -11.66 0.64
C ALA A 81 17.97 -12.85 0.18
N ASP A 82 18.16 -13.84 1.05
CA ASP A 82 18.98 -15.02 0.85
C ASP A 82 18.18 -16.31 0.59
N GLY A 83 16.86 -16.25 0.63
CA GLY A 83 15.98 -17.37 0.31
C GLY A 83 15.94 -17.69 -1.19
N ASP A 84 15.35 -18.84 -1.54
CA ASP A 84 15.22 -19.26 -2.95
C ASP A 84 14.19 -18.45 -3.71
N ASP A 85 13.16 -17.94 -3.02
CA ASP A 85 12.12 -17.12 -3.62
C ASP A 85 12.59 -15.69 -3.89
N LYS A 86 12.20 -15.14 -5.03
CA LYS A 86 12.47 -13.74 -5.35
C LYS A 86 11.74 -12.84 -4.34
N PRO A 87 12.45 -11.95 -3.61
CA PRO A 87 11.81 -10.96 -2.77
C PRO A 87 10.76 -10.15 -3.56
N PHE A 88 9.55 -10.02 -3.01
CA PHE A 88 8.40 -9.46 -3.75
C PHE A 88 8.59 -7.98 -4.13
N GLN A 89 9.44 -7.24 -3.41
CA GLN A 89 9.72 -5.82 -3.66
C GLN A 89 10.65 -5.58 -4.85
N LEU A 90 11.39 -6.59 -5.30
CA LEU A 90 12.29 -6.45 -6.46
C LEU A 90 11.49 -6.25 -7.75
N ASP A 91 11.98 -5.37 -8.61
CA ASP A 91 11.34 -4.95 -9.86
C ASP A 91 9.95 -4.30 -9.66
N ARG A 92 9.69 -3.71 -8.46
CA ARG A 92 8.46 -2.97 -8.16
C ARG A 92 8.64 -1.46 -8.05
N CYS A 93 9.88 -0.99 -8.00
CA CYS A 93 10.22 0.42 -8.14
C CYS A 93 11.60 0.56 -8.80
N HIS A 94 11.90 1.74 -9.34
CA HIS A 94 13.15 1.98 -10.07
C HIS A 94 14.40 1.67 -9.25
N ALA A 95 14.39 1.95 -7.94
CA ALA A 95 15.55 1.71 -7.08
C ALA A 95 15.83 0.22 -6.85
N LEU A 96 14.81 -0.62 -6.94
CA LEU A 96 14.88 -2.07 -6.73
C LEU A 96 14.76 -2.86 -8.03
N GLU A 97 15.00 -2.23 -9.16
CA GLU A 97 15.23 -2.94 -10.41
C GLU A 97 16.49 -3.81 -10.29
N THR A 98 16.41 -5.07 -10.70
CA THR A 98 17.45 -6.07 -10.46
C THR A 98 18.81 -5.76 -11.11
N THR A 99 18.86 -4.74 -11.96
CA THR A 99 20.09 -4.24 -12.61
C THR A 99 20.75 -3.06 -11.87
N THR A 100 20.17 -2.59 -10.78
CA THR A 100 20.65 -1.39 -10.08
C THR A 100 21.77 -1.68 -9.07
N PRO A 101 22.65 -0.68 -8.80
CA PRO A 101 23.63 -0.78 -7.72
C PRO A 101 23.00 -1.03 -6.34
N THR A 102 21.78 -0.56 -6.11
CA THR A 102 21.03 -0.81 -4.89
C THR A 102 20.77 -2.30 -4.70
N VAL A 103 20.31 -2.98 -5.75
CA VAL A 103 20.08 -4.43 -5.71
C VAL A 103 21.40 -5.18 -5.58
N MET A 104 22.44 -4.75 -6.28
CA MET A 104 23.79 -5.34 -6.11
C MET A 104 24.26 -5.27 -4.66
N ARG A 105 23.99 -4.16 -3.95
CA ARG A 105 24.42 -3.95 -2.55
C ARG A 105 23.59 -4.74 -1.54
N TYR A 106 22.25 -4.71 -1.67
CA TYR A 106 21.34 -5.24 -0.65
C TYR A 106 20.78 -6.62 -0.96
N TYR A 107 20.82 -7.03 -2.24
CA TYR A 107 20.31 -8.30 -2.74
C TYR A 107 21.29 -8.92 -3.76
N PRO A 108 22.57 -9.13 -3.40
CA PRO A 108 23.60 -9.50 -4.38
C PRO A 108 23.28 -10.77 -5.17
N ARG A 109 22.59 -11.73 -4.56
CA ARG A 109 22.15 -12.98 -5.23
C ARG A 109 21.08 -12.76 -6.30
N ARG A 110 20.44 -11.58 -6.31
CA ARG A 110 19.36 -11.22 -7.22
C ARG A 110 19.79 -10.18 -8.26
N TYR A 111 20.99 -9.66 -8.11
CA TYR A 111 21.52 -8.72 -9.06
C TYR A 111 21.74 -9.39 -10.42
N ARG A 112 21.20 -8.75 -11.44
CA ARG A 112 21.42 -9.10 -12.85
C ARG A 112 22.28 -7.99 -13.45
N GLY A 113 23.57 -8.26 -13.67
CA GLY A 113 24.45 -7.30 -14.32
C GLY A 113 23.86 -6.75 -15.63
N SER A 114 24.33 -5.59 -16.04
CA SER A 114 23.89 -4.91 -17.28
C SER A 114 24.10 -5.70 -18.57
N ASP A 115 24.76 -6.86 -18.51
CA ASP A 115 25.15 -7.66 -19.69
C ASP A 115 24.15 -8.79 -20.04
N GLN A 116 22.97 -8.83 -19.39
CA GLN A 116 21.93 -9.83 -19.71
C GLN A 116 20.66 -9.13 -20.26
N GLN A 117 20.82 -8.37 -21.30
CA GLN A 117 19.73 -8.02 -22.20
C GLN A 117 19.77 -8.90 -23.44
#